data_b6148e5131213ee2bd01e45ee1909d85
#
_entry.id   b6148e5131213ee2bd01e45ee1909d85
#
_cell.length_a   1.000
_cell.length_b   1.000
_cell.length_c   1.000
_cell.angle_alpha   90.00
_cell.angle_beta   90.00
_cell.angle_gamma   90.00
#
_symmetry.space_group_name_H-M   'P 1'
#
loop_
_entity.id
_entity.type
_entity.pdbx_description
1 polymer ?
#
loop_
_entity_poly.entity_id
_entity_poly.type
_entity_poly.pdbx_seq_one_letter_code
_entity_poly.pdbx_strand_id
1 'polypeptide(L)'
;TKVGEYGISYNPSLQFSNFTNVNRLTEMSFILNAPLQKQFGEMFAFKLEGKADITSYTTKNYIPNNIKLNNNVFQVSPSLVFSTPRASINGGITPTWDNGKFVWLPNVYAEAFIAENVFAFQAGWVGRITKNTYRNLSETNPFLAPVTSQLNTKEIEYYGGIKGTLGKHFNFNAKAGYINYTNLPLLINDTATDGKAFVISNESKVSNFRIHGDVSYVSKEKFTVTAGITYNGYVGMKNNAKAWNTLPLEFTSSLRWWAFKQVLLKADFYAYSGSFYLAKGNVAKAFKPGSDLSAGIEFKVNKTFSAWFDVNNILNDKYERWHNYPVYGLNLMGGVRVNF
;
A
#
# COMPACT_ATOMS: atom_id res chain seq x y z
N THR A 1 -11.76 9.69 -21.54
CA THR A 1 -12.74 10.22 -22.53
C THR A 1 -12.06 11.35 -23.29
N LYS A 2 -11.89 11.22 -24.60
CA LYS A 2 -11.36 12.33 -25.41
C LYS A 2 -12.45 13.40 -25.50
N VAL A 3 -12.17 14.59 -25.02
CA VAL A 3 -13.06 15.74 -25.13
C VAL A 3 -12.58 16.59 -26.32
N GLY A 4 -13.26 16.47 -27.45
CA GLY A 4 -13.12 17.35 -28.61
C GLY A 4 -11.91 17.16 -29.52
N GLU A 5 -11.92 17.85 -30.66
CA GLU A 5 -10.92 17.86 -31.74
C GLU A 5 -9.53 18.40 -31.34
N TYR A 6 -9.36 18.86 -30.08
CA TYR A 6 -8.15 19.57 -29.62
C TYR A 6 -7.13 18.70 -28.88
N GLY A 7 -7.23 17.36 -28.89
CA GLY A 7 -6.27 16.46 -28.22
C GLY A 7 -6.30 16.56 -26.69
N ILE A 8 -7.40 17.06 -26.10
CA ILE A 8 -7.58 17.14 -24.65
C ILE A 8 -8.28 15.87 -24.16
N SER A 9 -7.72 15.23 -23.13
CA SER A 9 -8.35 14.13 -22.40
C SER A 9 -8.66 14.54 -20.97
N TYR A 10 -9.83 14.14 -20.47
CA TYR A 10 -10.35 14.46 -19.16
C TYR A 10 -11.10 13.27 -18.59
N ASN A 11 -10.79 12.87 -17.38
CA ASN A 11 -11.40 11.72 -16.71
C ASN A 11 -11.58 11.97 -15.20
N PRO A 12 -12.55 12.82 -14.80
CA PRO A 12 -12.78 13.12 -13.39
C PRO A 12 -13.36 11.92 -12.67
N SER A 13 -13.04 11.81 -11.39
CA SER A 13 -13.62 10.83 -10.48
C SER A 13 -14.06 11.47 -9.18
N LEU A 14 -15.17 10.99 -8.65
CA LEU A 14 -15.74 11.39 -7.38
C LEU A 14 -15.95 10.15 -6.54
N GLN A 15 -15.46 10.17 -5.31
CA GLN A 15 -15.64 9.10 -4.35
C GLN A 15 -16.19 9.69 -3.04
N PHE A 16 -17.24 9.08 -2.54
CA PHE A 16 -17.75 9.31 -1.20
C PHE A 16 -17.63 8.01 -0.41
N SER A 17 -17.18 8.10 0.84
CA SER A 17 -17.19 6.97 1.75
C SER A 17 -17.63 7.38 3.14
N ASN A 18 -18.37 6.47 3.80
CA ASN A 18 -18.76 6.58 5.19
C ASN A 18 -18.36 5.29 5.90
N PHE A 19 -17.52 5.43 6.91
CA PHE A 19 -17.01 4.33 7.73
C PHE A 19 -17.50 4.52 9.17
N THR A 20 -18.04 3.47 9.75
CA THR A 20 -18.45 3.45 11.17
C THR A 20 -18.03 2.13 11.79
N ASN A 21 -17.39 2.17 12.95
CA ASN A 21 -17.04 0.98 13.70
C ASN A 21 -18.04 0.71 14.85
N VAL A 22 -17.85 -0.43 15.52
CA VAL A 22 -18.70 -0.87 16.66
C VAL A 22 -18.69 0.11 17.84
N ASN A 23 -17.63 0.91 17.98
CA ASN A 23 -17.47 1.92 19.03
C ASN A 23 -18.09 3.27 18.65
N ARG A 24 -18.92 3.33 17.60
CA ARG A 24 -19.57 4.55 17.09
C ARG A 24 -18.57 5.66 16.66
N LEU A 25 -17.39 5.26 16.24
CA LEU A 25 -16.46 6.13 15.55
C LEU A 25 -16.92 6.24 14.10
N THR A 26 -17.11 7.46 13.61
CA THR A 26 -17.56 7.70 12.24
C THR A 26 -16.54 8.53 11.50
N GLU A 27 -16.17 8.10 10.30
CA GLU A 27 -15.32 8.84 9.38
C GLU A 27 -16.04 8.97 8.03
N MET A 28 -16.21 10.19 7.59
CA MET A 28 -16.80 10.51 6.28
C MET A 28 -15.72 11.14 5.43
N SER A 29 -15.54 10.64 4.20
CA SER A 29 -14.59 11.21 3.25
C SER A 29 -15.20 11.44 1.90
N PHE A 30 -14.74 12.53 1.27
CA PHE A 30 -15.10 12.97 -0.06
C PHE A 30 -13.81 13.23 -0.83
N ILE A 31 -13.62 12.53 -1.95
CA ILE A 31 -12.42 12.65 -2.78
C ILE A 31 -12.85 13.00 -4.21
N LEU A 32 -12.37 14.13 -4.68
CA LEU A 32 -12.49 14.56 -6.07
C LEU A 32 -11.11 14.51 -6.73
N ASN A 33 -10.99 13.83 -7.86
CA ASN A 33 -9.82 13.92 -8.74
C ASN A 33 -10.26 14.44 -10.10
N ALA A 34 -9.53 15.40 -10.63
CA ALA A 34 -9.81 16.07 -11.89
C ALA A 34 -8.55 16.12 -12.77
N PRO A 35 -8.13 14.99 -13.37
CA PRO A 35 -7.01 14.97 -14.29
C PRO A 35 -7.39 15.55 -15.64
N LEU A 36 -6.53 16.42 -16.16
CA LEU A 36 -6.58 17.00 -17.50
C LEU A 36 -5.26 16.72 -18.20
N GLN A 37 -5.29 16.28 -19.44
CA GLN A 37 -4.10 16.12 -20.26
C GLN A 37 -4.33 16.71 -21.63
N LYS A 38 -3.36 17.49 -22.14
CA LYS A 38 -3.32 17.97 -23.51
C LYS A 38 -2.06 17.46 -24.20
N GLN A 39 -2.25 16.80 -25.34
CA GLN A 39 -1.16 16.33 -26.19
C GLN A 39 -0.71 17.45 -27.14
N PHE A 40 0.62 17.59 -27.29
CA PHE A 40 1.26 18.51 -28.23
C PHE A 40 2.19 17.71 -29.15
N GLY A 41 1.73 17.48 -30.38
CA GLY A 41 2.41 16.56 -31.28
C GLY A 41 2.44 15.13 -30.74
N GLU A 42 3.43 14.34 -31.17
CA GLU A 42 3.53 12.93 -30.80
C GLU A 42 4.31 12.69 -29.51
N MET A 43 5.24 13.60 -29.15
CA MET A 43 6.21 13.37 -28.08
C MET A 43 5.89 14.12 -26.78
N PHE A 44 5.11 15.21 -26.81
CA PHE A 44 4.90 16.05 -25.64
C PHE A 44 3.45 16.04 -25.17
N ALA A 45 3.26 16.03 -23.86
CA ALA A 45 1.95 16.25 -23.25
C ALA A 45 2.10 17.16 -22.02
N PHE A 46 1.13 18.02 -21.80
CA PHE A 46 0.93 18.73 -20.54
C PHE A 46 -0.14 18.01 -19.74
N LYS A 47 0.16 17.75 -18.46
CA LYS A 47 -0.81 17.20 -17.50
C LYS A 47 -1.05 18.21 -16.40
N LEU A 48 -2.30 18.35 -16.00
CA LEU A 48 -2.73 19.12 -14.85
C LEU A 48 -3.74 18.28 -14.08
N GLU A 49 -3.40 17.90 -12.86
CA GLU A 49 -4.30 17.15 -11.98
C GLU A 49 -4.68 18.00 -10.79
N GLY A 50 -5.99 18.14 -10.54
CA GLY A 50 -6.54 18.70 -9.32
C GLY A 50 -7.07 17.59 -8.42
N LYS A 51 -6.72 17.61 -7.13
CA LYS A 51 -7.27 16.69 -6.13
C LYS A 51 -7.76 17.44 -4.92
N ALA A 52 -8.97 17.11 -4.48
CA ALA A 52 -9.51 17.53 -3.19
C ALA A 52 -9.90 16.27 -2.40
N ASP A 53 -9.33 16.13 -1.21
CA ASP A 53 -9.57 14.98 -0.33
C ASP A 53 -9.95 15.51 1.06
N ILE A 54 -11.25 15.54 1.34
CA ILE A 54 -11.84 16.11 2.53
C ILE A 54 -12.35 15.00 3.43
N THR A 55 -11.90 14.95 4.68
CA THR A 55 -12.31 13.92 5.64
C THR A 55 -12.69 14.56 6.97
N SER A 56 -13.82 14.12 7.51
CA SER A 56 -14.26 14.45 8.86
C SER A 56 -14.37 13.16 9.68
N TYR A 57 -13.76 13.18 10.84
CA TYR A 57 -13.75 12.09 11.82
C TYR A 57 -14.45 12.55 13.08
N THR A 58 -15.36 11.75 13.63
CA THR A 58 -16.08 12.05 14.86
C THR A 58 -16.18 10.81 15.76
N THR A 59 -16.05 11.04 17.07
CA THR A 59 -16.39 10.05 18.09
C THR A 59 -17.66 10.48 18.81
N LYS A 60 -18.63 9.58 18.96
CA LYS A 60 -19.79 9.83 19.80
C LYS A 60 -19.66 9.02 21.08
N ASN A 61 -19.95 9.66 22.24
CA ASN A 61 -19.89 9.03 23.55
C ASN A 61 -18.49 8.59 24.00
N TYR A 62 -17.43 9.24 23.50
CA TYR A 62 -16.07 9.00 23.98
C TYR A 62 -15.82 9.88 25.21
N ILE A 63 -15.50 9.26 26.35
CA ILE A 63 -15.25 9.95 27.62
C ILE A 63 -13.80 10.41 27.64
N PRO A 64 -13.49 11.69 28.06
CA PRO A 64 -14.41 12.66 28.64
C PRO A 64 -15.17 13.51 27.61
N ASN A 65 -14.70 13.61 26.33
CA ASN A 65 -15.30 14.49 25.34
C ASN A 65 -15.39 13.83 23.96
N ASN A 66 -16.44 14.18 23.21
CA ASN A 66 -16.52 13.84 21.79
C ASN A 66 -15.38 14.53 21.03
N ILE A 67 -14.71 13.76 20.19
CA ILE A 67 -13.63 14.27 19.33
C ILE A 67 -14.21 14.51 17.93
N LYS A 68 -13.92 15.68 17.37
CA LYS A 68 -14.16 15.98 15.96
C LYS A 68 -12.88 16.47 15.33
N LEU A 69 -12.40 15.77 14.31
CA LEU A 69 -11.20 16.09 13.57
C LEU A 69 -11.54 16.26 12.09
N ASN A 70 -10.93 17.24 11.46
CA ASN A 70 -10.95 17.40 10.02
C ASN A 70 -9.55 17.13 9.48
N ASN A 71 -9.47 16.39 8.37
CA ASN A 71 -8.22 16.11 7.69
C ASN A 71 -8.42 16.34 6.19
N ASN A 72 -7.93 17.48 5.70
CA ASN A 72 -8.18 17.95 4.35
C ASN A 72 -6.87 18.12 3.59
N VAL A 73 -6.80 17.55 2.39
CA VAL A 73 -5.66 17.68 1.51
C VAL A 73 -6.13 18.17 0.14
N PHE A 74 -5.56 19.27 -0.33
CA PHE A 74 -5.79 19.81 -1.67
C PHE A 74 -4.48 19.81 -2.44
N GLN A 75 -4.52 19.37 -3.69
CA GLN A 75 -3.33 19.26 -4.54
C GLN A 75 -3.63 19.78 -5.94
N VAL A 76 -2.62 20.40 -6.54
CA VAL A 76 -2.60 20.74 -7.95
C VAL A 76 -1.27 20.25 -8.51
N SER A 77 -1.29 19.41 -9.54
CA SER A 77 -0.10 18.73 -10.05
C SER A 77 0.12 19.02 -11.54
N PRO A 78 0.72 20.19 -11.88
CA PRO A 78 1.17 20.45 -13.24
C PRO A 78 2.41 19.64 -13.56
N SER A 79 2.47 19.03 -14.76
CA SER A 79 3.65 18.36 -15.26
C SER A 79 3.71 18.36 -16.79
N LEU A 80 4.94 18.28 -17.31
CA LEU A 80 5.25 18.07 -18.71
C LEU A 80 5.76 16.64 -18.89
N VAL A 81 5.21 15.96 -19.87
CA VAL A 81 5.64 14.61 -20.25
C VAL A 81 6.29 14.68 -21.62
N PHE A 82 7.49 14.14 -21.69
CA PHE A 82 8.17 13.82 -22.94
C PHE A 82 8.19 12.32 -23.10
N SER A 83 7.72 11.80 -24.24
CA SER A 83 7.63 10.36 -24.49
C SER A 83 8.05 10.02 -25.89
N THR A 84 8.93 9.05 -26.01
CA THR A 84 9.38 8.44 -27.26
C THR A 84 9.27 6.92 -27.13
N PRO A 85 9.44 6.12 -28.19
CA PRO A 85 9.50 4.66 -28.05
C PRO A 85 10.59 4.14 -27.11
N ARG A 86 11.66 4.93 -26.90
CA ARG A 86 12.81 4.52 -26.07
C ARG A 86 12.90 5.19 -24.70
N ALA A 87 12.14 6.25 -24.44
CA ALA A 87 12.20 6.96 -23.17
C ALA A 87 10.90 7.69 -22.85
N SER A 88 10.58 7.76 -21.58
CA SER A 88 9.49 8.61 -21.07
C SER A 88 10.01 9.39 -19.87
N ILE A 89 9.80 10.70 -19.85
CA ILE A 89 10.23 11.60 -18.78
C ILE A 89 9.02 12.43 -18.37
N ASN A 90 8.70 12.44 -17.09
CA ASN A 90 7.74 13.36 -16.49
C ASN A 90 8.49 14.38 -15.63
N GLY A 91 8.31 15.64 -15.88
CA GLY A 91 8.83 16.73 -15.07
C GLY A 91 7.72 17.60 -14.54
N GLY A 92 7.54 17.60 -13.22
CA GLY A 92 6.46 18.33 -12.57
C GLY A 92 6.69 18.59 -11.10
N ILE A 93 5.72 19.29 -10.53
CA ILE A 93 5.63 19.57 -9.09
C ILE A 93 4.18 19.37 -8.65
N THR A 94 3.99 19.16 -7.35
CA THR A 94 2.66 19.03 -6.76
C THR A 94 2.53 19.97 -5.57
N PRO A 95 2.18 21.27 -5.79
CA PRO A 95 1.69 22.14 -4.75
C PRO A 95 0.57 21.48 -3.96
N THR A 96 0.74 21.42 -2.65
CA THR A 96 -0.17 20.70 -1.75
C THR A 96 -0.48 21.53 -0.52
N TRP A 97 -1.75 21.59 -0.14
CA TRP A 97 -2.24 22.15 1.12
C TRP A 97 -2.71 21.01 2.01
N ASP A 98 -1.91 20.70 3.02
CA ASP A 98 -2.19 19.67 4.01
C ASP A 98 -2.71 20.32 5.29
N ASN A 99 -4.02 20.24 5.54
CA ASN A 99 -4.67 20.89 6.67
C ASN A 99 -4.31 22.38 6.78
N GLY A 100 -4.30 23.10 5.64
CA GLY A 100 -3.93 24.50 5.53
C GLY A 100 -2.43 24.81 5.49
N LYS A 101 -1.56 23.82 5.69
CA LYS A 101 -0.11 23.97 5.55
C LYS A 101 0.31 23.71 4.11
N PHE A 102 1.00 24.69 3.54
CA PHE A 102 1.49 24.56 2.17
C PHE A 102 2.81 23.80 2.10
N VAL A 103 2.92 22.87 1.15
CA VAL A 103 4.14 22.08 0.85
C VAL A 103 4.33 21.92 -0.66
N TRP A 104 5.57 21.98 -1.11
CA TRP A 104 5.97 21.59 -2.45
C TRP A 104 6.38 20.13 -2.46
N LEU A 105 5.83 19.35 -3.40
CA LEU A 105 6.21 17.96 -3.60
C LEU A 105 6.80 17.82 -5.00
N PRO A 106 7.96 17.17 -5.16
CA PRO A 106 8.51 16.85 -6.47
C PRO A 106 7.65 15.80 -7.18
N ASN A 107 7.58 15.89 -8.51
CA ASN A 107 6.89 14.93 -9.36
C ASN A 107 7.71 14.70 -10.63
N VAL A 108 8.93 14.16 -10.45
CA VAL A 108 9.90 13.92 -11.53
C VAL A 108 10.21 12.44 -11.59
N TYR A 109 10.00 11.83 -12.76
CA TYR A 109 10.36 10.43 -12.98
C TYR A 109 10.66 10.18 -14.46
N ALA A 110 11.49 9.18 -14.72
CA ALA A 110 11.90 8.80 -16.04
C ALA A 110 12.00 7.28 -16.19
N GLU A 111 11.74 6.82 -17.40
CA GLU A 111 11.96 5.45 -17.84
C GLU A 111 12.76 5.46 -19.15
N ALA A 112 13.74 4.57 -19.26
CA ALA A 112 14.53 4.39 -20.48
C ALA A 112 14.50 2.92 -20.90
N PHE A 113 13.99 2.63 -22.09
CA PHE A 113 13.87 1.29 -22.66
C PHE A 113 15.14 0.96 -23.46
N ILE A 114 15.87 -0.10 -23.06
CA ILE A 114 17.08 -0.57 -23.77
C ILE A 114 16.67 -1.41 -24.98
N ALA A 115 15.62 -2.21 -24.81
CA ALA A 115 14.99 -2.96 -25.89
C ALA A 115 13.49 -2.75 -25.77
N GLU A 116 12.81 -2.48 -26.88
CA GLU A 116 11.38 -2.19 -26.87
C GLU A 116 10.61 -3.29 -26.12
N ASN A 117 9.95 -2.89 -25.02
CA ASN A 117 9.12 -3.73 -24.16
C ASN A 117 9.83 -4.94 -23.48
N VAL A 118 11.17 -5.01 -23.50
CA VAL A 118 11.91 -6.12 -22.88
C VAL A 118 12.56 -5.69 -21.58
N PHE A 119 13.25 -4.53 -21.57
CA PHE A 119 13.98 -4.07 -20.42
C PHE A 119 13.99 -2.55 -20.32
N ALA A 120 13.67 -2.02 -19.14
CA ALA A 120 13.69 -0.60 -18.87
C ALA A 120 14.40 -0.29 -17.56
N PHE A 121 15.17 0.80 -17.54
CA PHE A 121 15.56 1.50 -16.33
C PHE A 121 14.47 2.48 -15.92
N GLN A 122 14.29 2.63 -14.63
CA GLN A 122 13.40 3.61 -14.03
C GLN A 122 14.11 4.40 -12.94
N ALA A 123 13.84 5.68 -12.85
CA ALA A 123 14.34 6.55 -11.79
C ALA A 123 13.34 7.64 -11.46
N GLY A 124 13.37 8.16 -10.25
CA GLY A 124 12.48 9.25 -9.88
C GLY A 124 12.86 9.95 -8.60
N TRP A 125 12.33 11.17 -8.51
CA TRP A 125 12.27 12.01 -7.34
C TRP A 125 10.82 12.44 -7.18
N VAL A 126 10.12 11.79 -6.27
CA VAL A 126 8.67 11.96 -6.11
C VAL A 126 8.30 12.25 -4.68
N GLY A 127 7.33 13.13 -4.51
CA GLY A 127 6.78 13.48 -3.23
C GLY A 127 5.29 13.15 -3.17
N ARG A 128 4.81 12.74 -2.00
CA ARG A 128 3.39 12.51 -1.76
C ARG A 128 2.99 12.80 -0.33
N ILE A 129 1.71 13.09 -0.14
CA ILE A 129 1.07 13.09 1.18
C ILE A 129 0.25 11.82 1.29
N THR A 130 0.64 10.94 2.22
CA THR A 130 -0.16 9.79 2.63
C THR A 130 -1.09 10.22 3.74
N LYS A 131 -2.38 10.12 3.50
CA LYS A 131 -3.41 10.55 4.43
C LYS A 131 -3.65 9.46 5.48
N ASN A 132 -3.37 9.80 6.73
CA ASN A 132 -3.52 8.91 7.88
C ASN A 132 -4.92 9.08 8.48
N THR A 133 -5.94 8.55 7.80
CA THR A 133 -7.31 8.54 8.32
C THR A 133 -7.46 7.43 9.36
N TYR A 134 -8.44 7.54 10.24
CA TYR A 134 -8.73 6.48 11.22
C TYR A 134 -9.08 5.16 10.51
N ARG A 135 -9.86 5.24 9.44
CA ARG A 135 -10.19 4.07 8.62
C ARG A 135 -8.94 3.36 8.11
N ASN A 136 -8.03 4.07 7.43
CA ASN A 136 -6.82 3.46 6.87
C ASN A 136 -5.92 2.86 7.96
N LEU A 137 -5.81 3.55 9.10
CA LEU A 137 -5.01 3.07 10.23
C LEU A 137 -5.65 1.87 10.93
N SER A 138 -6.99 1.85 11.07
CA SER A 138 -7.72 0.72 11.66
C SER A 138 -7.83 -0.49 10.72
N GLU A 139 -7.81 -0.29 9.40
CA GLU A 139 -7.65 -1.38 8.42
C GLU A 139 -6.25 -2.02 8.53
N THR A 140 -5.22 -1.22 8.86
CA THR A 140 -3.87 -1.73 9.12
C THR A 140 -3.80 -2.49 10.45
N ASN A 141 -4.40 -1.92 11.51
CA ASN A 141 -4.50 -2.56 12.83
C ASN A 141 -5.90 -2.38 13.41
N PRO A 142 -6.73 -3.44 13.42
CA PRO A 142 -8.10 -3.36 13.92
C PRO A 142 -8.22 -3.10 15.43
N PHE A 143 -7.11 -3.24 16.17
CA PHE A 143 -7.05 -3.00 17.62
C PHE A 143 -6.65 -1.55 17.95
N LEU A 144 -6.66 -0.65 16.96
CA LEU A 144 -6.33 0.76 17.14
C LEU A 144 -7.37 1.46 18.02
N ALA A 145 -6.89 2.11 19.08
CA ALA A 145 -7.71 3.00 19.91
C ALA A 145 -8.18 4.24 19.12
N PRO A 146 -9.24 4.92 19.58
CA PRO A 146 -9.65 6.18 18.98
C PRO A 146 -8.51 7.20 18.92
N VAL A 147 -8.35 7.83 17.78
CA VAL A 147 -7.28 8.82 17.58
C VAL A 147 -7.72 10.20 18.03
N THR A 148 -6.82 10.93 18.69
CA THR A 148 -7.04 12.30 19.15
C THR A 148 -6.44 13.36 18.22
N SER A 149 -5.63 12.93 17.25
CA SER A 149 -5.07 13.77 16.20
C SER A 149 -4.84 12.95 14.93
N GLN A 150 -4.89 13.60 13.78
CA GLN A 150 -4.60 12.98 12.48
C GLN A 150 -3.56 13.84 11.76
N LEU A 151 -2.30 13.39 11.79
CA LEU A 151 -1.20 14.01 11.05
C LEU A 151 -0.92 13.18 9.81
N ASN A 152 -0.91 13.81 8.65
CA ASN A 152 -0.58 13.14 7.41
C ASN A 152 0.93 12.94 7.28
N THR A 153 1.31 11.86 6.62
CA THR A 153 2.72 11.56 6.36
C THR A 153 3.15 12.21 5.05
N LYS A 154 4.14 13.09 5.12
CA LYS A 154 4.85 13.55 3.93
C LYS A 154 5.98 12.57 3.61
N GLU A 155 6.03 12.13 2.38
CA GLU A 155 7.05 11.23 1.84
C GLU A 155 7.77 11.90 0.67
N ILE A 156 9.10 11.89 0.70
CA ILE A 156 9.94 12.28 -0.43
C ILE A 156 10.84 11.10 -0.76
N GLU A 157 10.65 10.53 -1.92
CA GLU A 157 11.34 9.33 -2.38
C GLU A 157 12.28 9.65 -3.54
N TYR A 158 13.53 9.19 -3.44
CA TYR A 158 14.49 9.07 -4.52
C TYR A 158 14.66 7.60 -4.83
N TYR A 159 14.46 7.20 -6.06
CA TYR A 159 14.58 5.80 -6.43
C TYR A 159 15.22 5.56 -7.77
N GLY A 160 15.80 4.39 -7.91
CA GLY A 160 16.23 3.80 -9.16
C GLY A 160 15.83 2.34 -9.23
N GLY A 161 15.67 1.82 -10.43
CA GLY A 161 15.26 0.43 -10.59
C GLY A 161 15.30 -0.04 -12.03
N ILE A 162 14.97 -1.31 -12.17
CA ILE A 162 14.88 -2.00 -13.46
C ILE A 162 13.56 -2.77 -13.52
N LYS A 163 12.98 -2.84 -14.70
CA LYS A 163 11.82 -3.68 -14.95
C LYS A 163 11.89 -4.27 -16.34
N GLY A 164 11.28 -5.40 -16.55
CA GLY A 164 11.29 -6.00 -17.87
C GLY A 164 10.51 -7.28 -17.97
N THR A 165 10.54 -7.82 -19.20
CA THR A 165 9.92 -9.07 -19.57
C THR A 165 10.94 -9.95 -20.27
N LEU A 166 11.20 -11.16 -19.76
CA LEU A 166 12.04 -12.15 -20.41
C LEU A 166 11.19 -13.17 -21.14
N GLY A 167 11.29 -13.14 -22.46
CA GLY A 167 10.42 -13.94 -23.32
C GLY A 167 8.97 -13.50 -23.22
N LYS A 168 8.02 -14.46 -23.28
CA LYS A 168 6.56 -14.19 -23.30
C LYS A 168 5.89 -14.36 -21.93
N HIS A 169 6.62 -14.79 -20.92
CA HIS A 169 6.03 -15.34 -19.71
C HIS A 169 6.59 -14.77 -18.40
N PHE A 170 7.83 -14.32 -18.40
CA PHE A 170 8.52 -13.93 -17.18
C PHE A 170 8.63 -12.40 -17.11
N ASN A 171 8.04 -11.79 -16.08
CA ASN A 171 8.15 -10.38 -15.79
C ASN A 171 8.91 -10.19 -14.47
N PHE A 172 9.68 -9.12 -14.39
CA PHE A 172 10.40 -8.73 -13.18
C PHE A 172 10.39 -7.22 -13.00
N ASN A 173 10.47 -6.80 -11.75
CA ASN A 173 10.66 -5.42 -11.38
C ASN A 173 11.52 -5.39 -10.10
N ALA A 174 12.54 -4.55 -10.07
CA ALA A 174 13.37 -4.33 -8.91
C ALA A 174 13.61 -2.83 -8.73
N LYS A 175 13.41 -2.34 -7.51
CA LYS A 175 13.50 -0.92 -7.16
C LYS A 175 14.26 -0.76 -5.86
N ALA A 176 15.23 0.14 -5.83
CA ALA A 176 15.87 0.62 -4.61
C ALA A 176 15.56 2.10 -4.44
N GLY A 177 15.17 2.51 -3.23
CA GLY A 177 14.77 3.88 -2.94
C GLY A 177 15.23 4.34 -1.56
N TYR A 178 15.43 5.65 -1.46
CA TYR A 178 15.66 6.35 -0.21
C TYR A 178 14.50 7.31 0.05
N ILE A 179 13.77 7.07 1.13
CA ILE A 179 12.52 7.75 1.44
C ILE A 179 12.69 8.55 2.73
N ASN A 180 12.41 9.85 2.66
CA ASN A 180 12.34 10.72 3.82
C ASN A 180 10.89 10.89 4.25
N TYR A 181 10.56 10.44 5.44
CA TYR A 181 9.24 10.61 6.05
C TYR A 181 9.22 11.79 7.01
N THR A 182 8.10 12.51 7.01
CA THR A 182 7.72 13.44 8.06
C THR A 182 6.36 13.02 8.61
N ASN A 183 6.21 12.91 9.92
CA ASN A 183 5.01 12.43 10.62
C ASN A 183 4.62 11.00 10.23
N LEU A 184 5.57 10.04 10.29
CA LEU A 184 5.26 8.64 10.08
C LEU A 184 4.51 8.09 11.31
N PRO A 185 3.27 7.59 11.18
CA PRO A 185 2.55 6.97 12.28
C PRO A 185 3.14 5.59 12.59
N LEU A 186 3.59 5.40 13.80
CA LEU A 186 4.01 4.12 14.35
C LEU A 186 2.97 3.65 15.36
N LEU A 187 2.59 2.39 15.29
CA LEU A 187 1.61 1.80 16.18
C LEU A 187 2.34 1.18 17.37
N ILE A 188 2.03 1.65 18.57
CA ILE A 188 2.61 1.13 19.82
C ILE A 188 1.51 0.53 20.68
N ASN A 189 1.85 -0.48 21.46
CA ASN A 189 0.93 -1.06 22.42
C ASN A 189 0.56 -0.03 23.51
N ASP A 190 -0.71 0.13 23.77
CA ASP A 190 -1.22 0.99 24.84
C ASP A 190 -1.02 0.31 26.21
N THR A 191 -0.16 0.88 27.02
CA THR A 191 0.13 0.34 28.38
C THR A 191 -1.04 0.48 29.34
N ALA A 192 -1.97 1.41 29.09
CA ALA A 192 -3.18 1.59 29.91
C ALA A 192 -4.18 0.44 29.73
N THR A 193 -4.11 -0.29 28.63
CA THR A 193 -4.96 -1.46 28.33
C THR A 193 -4.22 -2.78 28.45
N ASP A 194 -3.11 -2.84 29.18
CA ASP A 194 -2.20 -3.99 29.22
C ASP A 194 -1.73 -4.45 27.82
N GLY A 195 -1.59 -3.51 26.90
CA GLY A 195 -1.16 -3.78 25.53
C GLY A 195 -2.23 -4.39 24.63
N LYS A 196 -3.50 -4.41 25.04
CA LYS A 196 -4.62 -4.94 24.24
C LYS A 196 -5.09 -3.97 23.15
N ALA A 197 -4.84 -2.67 23.30
CA ALA A 197 -5.10 -1.67 22.29
C ALA A 197 -3.77 -1.13 21.74
N PHE A 198 -3.87 -0.44 20.61
CA PHE A 198 -2.73 0.26 20.02
C PHE A 198 -3.03 1.75 19.90
N VAL A 199 -2.01 2.56 20.09
CA VAL A 199 -2.05 4.02 19.92
C VAL A 199 -1.01 4.46 18.91
N ILE A 200 -1.19 5.64 18.35
CA ILE A 200 -0.26 6.19 17.36
C ILE A 200 0.83 6.97 18.07
N SER A 201 2.09 6.62 17.76
CA SER A 201 3.26 7.44 18.05
C SER A 201 3.81 7.99 16.74
N ASN A 202 3.66 9.29 16.51
CA ASN A 202 4.15 9.90 15.27
C ASN A 202 5.67 10.10 15.35
N GLU A 203 6.38 9.54 14.38
CA GLU A 203 7.79 9.84 14.17
C GLU A 203 7.92 11.11 13.34
N SER A 204 8.48 12.16 13.91
CA SER A 204 8.54 13.48 13.28
C SER A 204 9.38 13.49 12.01
N LYS A 205 10.51 12.76 12.01
CA LYS A 205 11.39 12.58 10.85
C LYS A 205 12.09 11.24 10.94
N VAL A 206 12.07 10.48 9.86
CA VAL A 206 12.80 9.22 9.69
C VAL A 206 13.11 9.01 8.23
N SER A 207 14.24 8.42 7.92
CA SER A 207 14.58 7.98 6.58
C SER A 207 14.48 6.46 6.49
N ASN A 208 14.10 5.96 5.32
CA ASN A 208 13.99 4.54 5.04
C ASN A 208 14.73 4.21 3.75
N PHE A 209 15.68 3.31 3.81
CA PHE A 209 16.22 2.66 2.64
C PHE A 209 15.35 1.45 2.32
N ARG A 210 14.66 1.50 1.17
CA ARG A 210 13.76 0.45 0.73
C ARG A 210 14.32 -0.26 -0.50
N ILE A 211 14.34 -1.58 -0.46
CA ILE A 211 14.53 -2.42 -1.63
C ILE A 211 13.25 -3.23 -1.83
N HIS A 212 12.74 -3.22 -3.05
CA HIS A 212 11.60 -4.04 -3.43
C HIS A 212 11.90 -4.74 -4.74
N GLY A 213 11.62 -6.03 -4.81
CA GLY A 213 11.72 -6.82 -6.03
C GLY A 213 10.53 -7.75 -6.15
N ASP A 214 10.00 -7.87 -7.34
CA ASP A 214 8.96 -8.82 -7.68
C ASP A 214 9.24 -9.51 -9.01
N VAL A 215 8.82 -10.75 -9.09
CA VAL A 215 8.88 -11.57 -10.30
C VAL A 215 7.54 -12.26 -10.51
N SER A 216 7.16 -12.41 -11.76
CA SER A 216 5.99 -13.21 -12.13
C SER A 216 6.26 -14.05 -13.37
N TYR A 217 5.79 -15.29 -13.34
CA TYR A 217 5.77 -16.16 -14.47
C TYR A 217 4.33 -16.53 -14.80
N VAL A 218 3.90 -16.25 -16.04
CA VAL A 218 2.55 -16.50 -16.50
C VAL A 218 2.60 -17.35 -17.76
N SER A 219 2.16 -18.60 -17.70
CA SER A 219 2.04 -19.49 -18.86
C SER A 219 0.59 -19.65 -19.27
N LYS A 220 0.19 -18.90 -20.31
CA LYS A 220 -1.08 -19.02 -21.06
C LYS A 220 -2.24 -19.58 -20.22
N GLU A 221 -2.72 -18.83 -19.22
CA GLU A 221 -3.89 -19.16 -18.40
C GLU A 221 -3.81 -20.47 -17.59
N LYS A 222 -2.73 -21.23 -17.70
CA LYS A 222 -2.56 -22.51 -16.98
C LYS A 222 -1.79 -22.38 -15.67
N PHE A 223 -0.79 -21.53 -15.66
CA PHE A 223 0.15 -21.50 -14.56
C PHE A 223 0.61 -20.07 -14.31
N THR A 224 0.46 -19.60 -13.08
CA THR A 224 0.96 -18.29 -12.65
C THR A 224 1.71 -18.49 -11.34
N VAL A 225 2.95 -18.02 -11.30
CA VAL A 225 3.73 -17.88 -10.07
C VAL A 225 4.13 -16.42 -9.92
N THR A 226 3.95 -15.89 -8.72
CA THR A 226 4.47 -14.59 -8.35
C THR A 226 5.31 -14.73 -7.08
N ALA A 227 6.38 -13.95 -6.97
CA ALA A 227 7.14 -13.82 -5.74
C ALA A 227 7.60 -12.38 -5.58
N GLY A 228 7.57 -11.86 -4.35
CA GLY A 228 7.98 -10.51 -4.02
C GLY A 228 8.76 -10.49 -2.71
N ILE A 229 9.76 -9.60 -2.65
CA ILE A 229 10.53 -9.34 -1.44
C ILE A 229 10.60 -7.84 -1.22
N THR A 230 10.42 -7.40 0.02
CA THR A 230 10.57 -6.02 0.43
C THR A 230 11.48 -5.93 1.65
N TYR A 231 12.47 -5.05 1.58
CA TYR A 231 13.30 -4.69 2.72
C TYR A 231 13.15 -3.21 3.03
N ASN A 232 12.99 -2.86 4.31
CA ASN A 232 12.90 -1.50 4.83
C ASN A 232 13.93 -1.31 5.95
N GLY A 233 14.90 -0.44 5.73
CA GLY A 233 15.91 -0.04 6.72
C GLY A 233 15.65 1.36 7.25
N TYR A 234 14.98 1.48 8.40
CA TYR A 234 14.68 2.77 9.02
C TYR A 234 15.87 3.33 9.80
N VAL A 235 16.24 4.58 9.51
CA VAL A 235 17.38 5.27 10.13
C VAL A 235 17.03 6.71 10.50
N GLY A 236 17.72 7.26 11.49
CA GLY A 236 17.57 8.66 11.89
C GLY A 236 16.26 8.97 12.62
N MET A 237 15.70 8.01 13.36
CA MET A 237 14.55 8.20 14.24
C MET A 237 14.78 9.35 15.22
N LYS A 238 13.77 10.17 15.46
CA LYS A 238 13.83 11.36 16.34
C LYS A 238 13.03 11.19 17.63
N ASN A 239 11.85 10.59 17.54
CA ASN A 239 10.92 10.47 18.65
C ASN A 239 10.85 9.06 19.23
N ASN A 240 11.15 8.05 18.41
CA ASN A 240 11.00 6.65 18.78
C ASN A 240 12.33 5.91 18.70
N ALA A 241 12.58 4.98 19.63
CA ALA A 241 13.80 4.17 19.63
C ALA A 241 13.85 3.15 18.47
N LYS A 242 12.69 2.73 17.96
CA LYS A 242 12.53 1.77 16.87
C LYS A 242 11.34 2.16 15.99
N ALA A 243 11.34 1.69 14.76
CA ALA A 243 10.18 1.75 13.88
C ALA A 243 9.16 0.66 14.30
N TRP A 244 8.38 0.97 15.33
CA TRP A 244 7.49 0.03 16.01
C TRP A 244 6.46 -0.59 15.07
N ASN A 245 6.31 -1.91 15.16
CA ASN A 245 5.32 -2.68 14.42
C ASN A 245 5.38 -2.51 12.89
N THR A 246 6.50 -2.03 12.35
CA THR A 246 6.77 -2.05 10.91
C THR A 246 7.26 -3.43 10.48
N LEU A 247 7.32 -3.68 9.18
CA LEU A 247 7.86 -4.92 8.59
C LEU A 247 9.18 -4.61 7.86
N PRO A 248 10.33 -4.77 8.54
CA PRO A 248 11.63 -4.54 7.90
C PRO A 248 11.92 -5.50 6.75
N LEU A 249 11.58 -6.77 6.89
CA LEU A 249 11.74 -7.77 5.82
C LEU A 249 10.42 -8.51 5.64
N GLU A 250 9.95 -8.56 4.39
CA GLU A 250 8.72 -9.24 3.99
C GLU A 250 8.95 -10.00 2.70
N PHE A 251 8.46 -11.24 2.65
CA PHE A 251 8.46 -12.08 1.47
C PHE A 251 7.07 -12.62 1.23
N THR A 252 6.62 -12.57 -0.03
CA THR A 252 5.34 -13.11 -0.48
C THR A 252 5.55 -13.98 -1.71
N SER A 253 4.79 -15.06 -1.83
CA SER A 253 4.77 -15.85 -3.06
C SER A 253 3.38 -16.44 -3.26
N SER A 254 2.95 -16.54 -4.50
CA SER A 254 1.70 -17.21 -4.84
C SER A 254 1.83 -18.09 -6.07
N LEU A 255 1.10 -19.19 -6.05
CA LEU A 255 0.98 -20.14 -7.14
C LEU A 255 -0.50 -20.31 -7.49
N ARG A 256 -0.82 -20.26 -8.78
CA ARG A 256 -2.14 -20.60 -9.33
C ARG A 256 -1.90 -21.52 -10.52
N TRP A 257 -2.38 -22.76 -10.43
CA TRP A 257 -2.15 -23.78 -11.45
C TRP A 257 -3.44 -24.51 -11.83
N TRP A 258 -3.86 -24.32 -13.05
CA TRP A 258 -4.91 -25.13 -13.67
C TRP A 258 -4.31 -26.49 -14.08
N ALA A 259 -4.24 -27.43 -13.11
CA ALA A 259 -3.74 -28.78 -13.34
C ALA A 259 -4.59 -29.52 -14.38
N PHE A 260 -5.90 -29.26 -14.36
CA PHE A 260 -6.88 -29.70 -15.34
C PHE A 260 -7.83 -28.55 -15.68
N LYS A 261 -8.64 -28.69 -16.76
CA LYS A 261 -9.62 -27.64 -17.16
C LYS A 261 -10.59 -27.24 -16.04
N GLN A 262 -10.83 -28.16 -15.11
CA GLN A 262 -11.78 -28.00 -14.01
C GLN A 262 -11.11 -27.85 -12.64
N VAL A 263 -9.80 -28.08 -12.52
CA VAL A 263 -9.09 -28.12 -11.23
C VAL A 263 -8.03 -27.01 -11.17
N LEU A 264 -8.28 -26.05 -10.30
CA LEU A 264 -7.30 -25.02 -9.93
C LEU A 264 -6.65 -25.39 -8.59
N LEU A 265 -5.34 -25.53 -8.60
CA LEU A 265 -4.52 -25.62 -7.39
C LEU A 265 -3.98 -24.24 -7.04
N LYS A 266 -4.02 -23.91 -5.75
CA LYS A 266 -3.57 -22.64 -5.19
C LYS A 266 -2.54 -22.92 -4.10
N ALA A 267 -1.51 -22.10 -4.01
CA ALA A 267 -0.66 -22.00 -2.83
C ALA A 267 -0.22 -20.58 -2.63
N ASP A 268 -0.14 -20.16 -1.37
CA ASP A 268 0.30 -18.83 -0.96
C ASP A 268 1.30 -19.00 0.18
N PHE A 269 2.44 -18.33 0.08
CA PHE A 269 3.45 -18.29 1.15
C PHE A 269 3.74 -16.86 1.53
N TYR A 270 3.78 -16.62 2.82
CA TYR A 270 4.10 -15.32 3.44
C TYR A 270 5.13 -15.53 4.54
N ALA A 271 6.14 -14.65 4.60
CA ALA A 271 7.09 -14.62 5.70
C ALA A 271 7.53 -13.20 5.99
N TYR A 272 7.83 -12.89 7.27
CA TYR A 272 8.38 -11.62 7.67
C TYR A 272 9.37 -11.75 8.83
N SER A 273 10.22 -10.73 9.00
CA SER A 273 11.21 -10.68 10.07
C SER A 273 11.61 -9.24 10.41
N GLY A 274 12.26 -9.07 11.54
CA GLY A 274 12.91 -7.82 11.96
C GLY A 274 12.00 -6.78 12.61
N SER A 275 10.72 -7.08 12.84
CA SER A 275 9.78 -6.19 13.52
C SER A 275 10.04 -6.09 15.01
N PHE A 276 9.72 -4.92 15.61
CA PHE A 276 9.85 -4.65 17.04
C PHE A 276 8.55 -4.11 17.61
N TYR A 277 8.28 -4.43 18.87
CA TYR A 277 7.19 -3.85 19.65
C TYR A 277 7.69 -3.22 20.96
N LEU A 278 6.91 -2.30 21.48
CA LEU A 278 7.18 -1.66 22.76
C LEU A 278 6.54 -2.49 23.87
N ALA A 279 7.38 -3.16 24.68
CA ALA A 279 6.93 -3.93 25.83
C ALA A 279 6.77 -3.05 27.07
N LYS A 280 6.13 -3.60 28.14
CA LYS A 280 5.97 -2.96 29.45
C LYS A 280 7.34 -2.49 29.98
N GLY A 281 7.36 -1.29 30.56
CA GLY A 281 8.59 -0.65 31.04
C GLY A 281 9.40 0.03 29.93
N ASN A 282 8.79 0.33 28.78
CA ASN A 282 9.42 0.98 27.62
C ASN A 282 10.61 0.20 27.01
N VAL A 283 10.57 -1.12 27.11
CA VAL A 283 11.61 -1.99 26.57
C VAL A 283 11.29 -2.39 25.15
N ALA A 284 12.25 -2.20 24.22
CA ALA A 284 12.13 -2.69 22.86
C ALA A 284 12.33 -4.21 22.81
N LYS A 285 11.36 -4.94 22.27
CA LYS A 285 11.47 -6.38 22.03
C LYS A 285 11.24 -6.69 20.56
N ALA A 286 12.02 -7.63 20.03
CA ALA A 286 11.82 -8.13 18.69
C ALA A 286 10.68 -9.17 18.66
N PHE A 287 9.87 -9.14 17.61
CA PHE A 287 8.99 -10.25 17.28
C PHE A 287 9.81 -11.45 16.81
N LYS A 288 9.30 -12.65 17.06
CA LYS A 288 9.78 -13.83 16.33
C LYS A 288 9.45 -13.67 14.85
N PRO A 289 10.32 -14.11 13.93
CA PRO A 289 9.94 -14.21 12.52
C PRO A 289 8.65 -15.02 12.37
N GLY A 290 7.78 -14.60 11.48
CA GLY A 290 6.53 -15.31 11.19
C GLY A 290 6.53 -15.86 9.78
N SER A 291 5.90 -17.03 9.60
CA SER A 291 5.69 -17.63 8.28
C SER A 291 4.34 -18.32 8.20
N ASP A 292 3.72 -18.25 7.02
CA ASP A 292 2.43 -18.86 6.71
C ASP A 292 2.51 -19.50 5.33
N LEU A 293 2.15 -20.78 5.26
CA LEU A 293 1.94 -21.50 4.01
C LEU A 293 0.48 -21.95 3.96
N SER A 294 -0.22 -21.52 2.95
CA SER A 294 -1.61 -21.91 2.69
C SER A 294 -1.70 -22.59 1.33
N ALA A 295 -2.54 -23.60 1.20
CA ALA A 295 -2.79 -24.28 -0.06
C ALA A 295 -4.28 -24.57 -0.23
N GLY A 296 -4.74 -24.62 -1.47
CA GLY A 296 -6.13 -24.88 -1.76
C GLY A 296 -6.38 -25.49 -3.13
N ILE A 297 -7.57 -26.05 -3.26
CA ILE A 297 -8.09 -26.60 -4.49
C ILE A 297 -9.46 -26.02 -4.79
N GLU A 298 -9.70 -25.66 -6.05
CA GLU A 298 -11.03 -25.32 -6.56
C GLU A 298 -11.38 -26.25 -7.70
N PHE A 299 -12.54 -26.90 -7.61
CA PHE A 299 -13.09 -27.78 -8.63
C PHE A 299 -14.30 -27.13 -9.28
N LYS A 300 -14.22 -26.84 -10.58
CA LYS A 300 -15.33 -26.34 -11.40
C LYS A 300 -16.21 -27.49 -11.81
N VAL A 301 -17.38 -27.63 -11.17
CA VAL A 301 -18.37 -28.66 -11.53
C VAL A 301 -18.95 -28.35 -12.91
N ASN A 302 -19.32 -27.09 -13.15
CA ASN A 302 -19.80 -26.56 -14.41
C ASN A 302 -19.57 -25.03 -14.48
N LYS A 303 -20.20 -24.33 -15.43
CA LYS A 303 -20.05 -22.87 -15.59
C LYS A 303 -20.62 -22.07 -14.43
N THR A 304 -21.62 -22.60 -13.73
CA THR A 304 -22.35 -21.96 -12.65
C THR A 304 -21.78 -22.34 -11.27
N PHE A 305 -21.37 -23.58 -11.07
CA PHE A 305 -20.98 -24.10 -9.75
C PHE A 305 -19.50 -24.47 -9.70
N SER A 306 -18.80 -24.04 -8.65
CA SER A 306 -17.51 -24.58 -8.23
C SER A 306 -17.49 -24.84 -6.72
N ALA A 307 -16.79 -25.89 -6.32
CA ALA A 307 -16.48 -26.20 -4.92
C ALA A 307 -15.01 -25.89 -4.66
N TRP A 308 -14.71 -25.44 -3.45
CA TRP A 308 -13.34 -25.15 -3.05
C TRP A 308 -13.04 -25.66 -1.64
N PHE A 309 -11.76 -25.96 -1.41
CA PHE A 309 -11.25 -26.35 -0.11
C PHE A 309 -9.86 -25.73 0.08
N ASP A 310 -9.65 -25.05 1.20
CA ASP A 310 -8.41 -24.38 1.55
C ASP A 310 -7.90 -24.87 2.91
N VAL A 311 -6.61 -25.13 2.99
CA VAL A 311 -5.84 -25.43 4.20
C VAL A 311 -4.95 -24.23 4.47
N ASN A 312 -5.26 -23.48 5.50
CA ASN A 312 -4.52 -22.27 5.83
C ASN A 312 -3.53 -22.53 6.96
N ASN A 313 -2.40 -21.83 6.92
CA ASN A 313 -1.31 -21.95 7.88
C ASN A 313 -0.88 -23.41 8.13
N ILE A 314 -0.49 -24.11 7.05
CA ILE A 314 -0.05 -25.51 7.06
C ILE A 314 1.14 -25.69 8.00
N LEU A 315 2.00 -24.67 8.14
CA LEU A 315 3.17 -24.68 9.03
C LEU A 315 2.76 -24.63 10.51
N ASN A 316 1.49 -24.30 10.79
CA ASN A 316 0.94 -24.15 12.15
C ASN A 316 1.75 -23.16 13.02
N ASP A 317 2.37 -22.18 12.39
CA ASP A 317 3.13 -21.13 13.07
C ASP A 317 2.16 -20.08 13.63
N LYS A 318 2.10 -19.96 14.95
CA LYS A 318 1.25 -18.98 15.65
C LYS A 318 2.02 -17.68 15.90
N TYR A 319 2.51 -17.08 14.84
CA TYR A 319 3.22 -15.82 14.90
C TYR A 319 2.31 -14.64 15.30
N GLU A 320 2.89 -13.59 15.85
CA GLU A 320 2.19 -12.35 16.20
C GLU A 320 2.55 -11.26 15.19
N ARG A 321 1.58 -10.82 14.37
CA ARG A 321 1.74 -9.59 13.58
C ARG A 321 1.60 -8.35 14.46
N TRP A 322 0.78 -8.46 15.51
CA TRP A 322 0.55 -7.47 16.54
C TRP A 322 0.74 -8.13 17.89
N HIS A 323 1.53 -7.51 18.76
CA HIS A 323 1.81 -8.09 20.08
C HIS A 323 0.51 -8.37 20.85
N ASN A 324 0.41 -9.55 21.47
CA ASN A 324 -0.78 -10.15 22.11
C ASN A 324 -1.85 -10.67 21.15
N TYR A 325 -1.62 -10.65 19.82
CA TYR A 325 -2.59 -11.11 18.83
C TYR A 325 -1.95 -12.14 17.89
N PRO A 326 -1.79 -13.39 18.35
CA PRO A 326 -1.28 -14.46 17.51
C PRO A 326 -2.29 -14.76 16.40
N VAL A 327 -1.79 -15.13 15.23
CA VAL A 327 -2.63 -15.63 14.13
C VAL A 327 -3.19 -17.01 14.48
N TYR A 328 -4.28 -17.40 13.82
CA TYR A 328 -4.78 -18.77 13.92
C TYR A 328 -3.72 -19.74 13.40
N GLY A 329 -3.57 -20.88 14.08
CA GLY A 329 -2.78 -21.99 13.59
C GLY A 329 -3.44 -22.65 12.38
N LEU A 330 -3.07 -23.88 12.09
CA LEU A 330 -3.66 -24.69 11.01
C LEU A 330 -5.20 -24.62 11.08
N ASN A 331 -5.82 -24.19 9.98
CA ASN A 331 -7.28 -24.17 9.86
C ASN A 331 -7.74 -24.62 8.47
N LEU A 332 -8.95 -25.15 8.40
CA LEU A 332 -9.54 -25.71 7.21
C LEU A 332 -10.79 -24.90 6.85
N MET A 333 -10.93 -24.55 5.59
CA MET A 333 -12.10 -23.86 5.07
C MET A 333 -12.57 -24.52 3.78
N GLY A 334 -13.88 -24.53 3.55
CA GLY A 334 -14.45 -25.05 2.32
C GLY A 334 -15.80 -24.40 2.01
N GLY A 335 -16.16 -24.42 0.74
CA GLY A 335 -17.41 -23.82 0.31
C GLY A 335 -17.76 -24.08 -1.15
N VAL A 336 -18.89 -23.52 -1.54
CA VAL A 336 -19.40 -23.54 -2.92
C VAL A 336 -19.50 -22.10 -3.43
N ARG A 337 -19.08 -21.90 -4.66
CA ARG A 337 -19.25 -20.63 -5.39
C ARG A 337 -20.29 -20.83 -6.48
N VAL A 338 -21.24 -19.90 -6.57
CA VAL A 338 -22.27 -19.86 -7.60
C VAL A 338 -22.04 -18.60 -8.44
N ASN A 339 -21.91 -18.77 -9.77
CA ASN A 339 -21.78 -17.67 -10.74
C ASN A 339 -23.11 -17.56 -11.50
N PHE A 340 -23.70 -16.39 -11.49
CA PHE A 340 -24.97 -16.08 -12.16
C PHE A 340 -24.74 -15.42 -13.50
#